data_98e4b8ad9290c107c07d3442c97333bd
#
_entry.id   98e4b8ad9290c107c07d3442c97333bd
#
_cell.length_a   1.000
_cell.length_b   1.000
_cell.length_c   1.000
_cell.angle_alpha   90.00
_cell.angle_beta   90.00
_cell.angle_gamma   90.00
#
_symmetry.space_group_name_H-M   'P 1'
#
loop_
_entity.id
_entity.type
_entity.pdbx_description
1 polymer ?
#
loop_
_entity_poly.entity_id
_entity_poly.type
_entity_poly.pdbx_seq_one_letter_code
_entity_poly.pdbx_strand_id
1 'polypeptide(L)'
;LDEALTHGGIANNVKVNLVRIESDKLKKNEISKKLKSVSGILIPGGFGKRGTEGKIAAIKYAREKKIPFFGICFGMQMAIIEFARNKLNIKGAGSTEFDKKCFPVIGLIHEWNRNGKVFKGTEKNLGGTMRLGLYTAKLQNNSAIKKIYKSNIIKKDIDTDMKLIIIRDQNLRKKD
;
A
#
# COMPACT_ATOMS: atom_id res chain seq x y z
N LEU A 1 5.69 -10.68 -10.70
CA LEU A 1 4.71 -10.91 -9.65
C LEU A 1 4.10 -12.30 -9.74
N ASP A 2 3.66 -12.73 -10.91
CA ASP A 2 3.05 -14.05 -11.14
C ASP A 2 3.98 -15.19 -10.74
N GLU A 3 5.24 -15.11 -11.15
CA GLU A 3 6.27 -16.08 -10.75
C GLU A 3 6.46 -16.13 -9.23
N ALA A 4 6.50 -14.96 -8.56
CA ALA A 4 6.63 -14.90 -7.12
C ALA A 4 5.43 -15.56 -6.42
N LEU A 5 4.21 -15.40 -6.94
CA LEU A 5 3.02 -16.06 -6.42
C LEU A 5 3.05 -17.57 -6.68
N THR A 6 3.54 -17.99 -7.84
CA THR A 6 3.73 -19.40 -8.16
C THR A 6 4.75 -20.06 -7.22
N HIS A 7 5.91 -19.43 -7.01
CA HIS A 7 6.93 -19.92 -6.08
C HIS A 7 6.41 -19.97 -4.64
N GLY A 8 5.65 -18.93 -4.23
CA GLY A 8 4.98 -18.95 -2.93
C GLY A 8 3.98 -20.09 -2.79
N GLY A 9 3.24 -20.40 -3.86
CA GLY A 9 2.35 -21.54 -3.91
C GLY A 9 3.09 -22.87 -3.74
N ILE A 10 4.16 -23.07 -4.50
CA ILE A 10 5.01 -24.27 -4.40
C ILE A 10 5.55 -24.44 -2.98
N ALA A 11 6.11 -23.37 -2.39
CA ALA A 11 6.65 -23.41 -1.03
C ALA A 11 5.62 -23.74 0.05
N ASN A 12 4.33 -23.54 -0.22
CA ASN A 12 3.22 -23.82 0.70
C ASN A 12 2.36 -25.01 0.26
N ASN A 13 2.77 -25.78 -0.74
CA ASN A 13 2.04 -26.92 -1.30
C ASN A 13 0.61 -26.57 -1.75
N VAL A 14 0.43 -25.39 -2.34
CA VAL A 14 -0.86 -24.94 -2.87
C VAL A 14 -0.71 -24.46 -4.30
N LYS A 15 -1.75 -24.70 -5.12
CA LYS A 15 -1.85 -24.14 -6.46
C LYS A 15 -2.48 -22.74 -6.38
N VAL A 16 -1.78 -21.74 -6.89
CA VAL A 16 -2.30 -20.38 -6.98
C VAL A 16 -2.98 -20.18 -8.33
N ASN A 17 -4.27 -19.92 -8.32
CA ASN A 17 -5.04 -19.55 -9.51
C ASN A 17 -5.23 -18.03 -9.53
N LEU A 18 -4.67 -17.36 -10.54
CA LEU A 18 -4.70 -15.93 -10.65
C LEU A 18 -5.93 -15.45 -11.43
N VAL A 19 -6.78 -14.66 -10.79
CA VAL A 19 -7.88 -13.94 -11.42
C VAL A 19 -7.48 -12.48 -11.56
N ARG A 20 -7.19 -12.02 -12.78
CA ARG A 20 -6.79 -10.64 -13.06
C ARG A 20 -8.01 -9.78 -13.31
N ILE A 21 -8.12 -8.67 -12.56
CA ILE A 21 -9.25 -7.74 -12.65
C ILE A 21 -8.71 -6.35 -12.91
N GLU A 22 -9.15 -5.73 -14.00
CA GLU A 22 -8.84 -4.33 -14.30
C GLU A 22 -9.63 -3.40 -13.37
N SER A 23 -8.91 -2.68 -12.51
CA SER A 23 -9.53 -1.86 -11.46
C SER A 23 -10.31 -0.65 -11.96
N ASP A 24 -9.97 -0.11 -13.13
CA ASP A 24 -10.71 0.98 -13.76
C ASP A 24 -12.08 0.56 -14.34
N LYS A 25 -12.23 -0.71 -14.64
CA LYS A 25 -13.50 -1.32 -15.09
C LYS A 25 -14.32 -1.92 -13.95
N LEU A 26 -13.81 -1.86 -12.71
CA LEU A 26 -14.47 -2.46 -11.56
C LEU A 26 -15.52 -1.51 -10.96
N LYS A 27 -16.77 -1.70 -11.31
CA LYS A 27 -17.88 -0.93 -10.76
C LYS A 27 -18.27 -1.41 -9.35
N LYS A 28 -18.71 -0.49 -8.48
CA LYS A 28 -19.09 -0.82 -7.09
C LYS A 28 -20.10 -1.94 -6.96
N ASN A 29 -21.10 -1.98 -7.83
CA ASN A 29 -22.14 -3.02 -7.86
C ASN A 29 -21.65 -4.39 -8.35
N GLU A 30 -20.49 -4.47 -9.01
CA GLU A 30 -19.93 -5.71 -9.53
C GLU A 30 -18.87 -6.34 -8.60
N ILE A 31 -18.38 -5.58 -7.61
CA ILE A 31 -17.31 -6.01 -6.71
C ILE A 31 -17.62 -7.35 -6.05
N SER A 32 -18.79 -7.46 -5.42
CA SER A 32 -19.20 -8.69 -4.75
C SER A 32 -19.26 -9.87 -5.73
N LYS A 33 -19.79 -9.65 -6.95
CA LYS A 33 -19.89 -10.71 -7.97
C LYS A 33 -18.50 -11.19 -8.42
N LYS A 34 -17.56 -10.26 -8.62
CA LYS A 34 -16.22 -10.59 -9.13
C LYS A 34 -15.27 -11.13 -8.04
N LEU A 35 -15.50 -10.75 -6.78
CA LEU A 35 -14.59 -11.09 -5.68
C LEU A 35 -15.13 -12.14 -4.71
N LYS A 36 -16.36 -12.63 -4.86
CA LYS A 36 -16.99 -13.56 -3.90
C LYS A 36 -16.28 -14.91 -3.76
N SER A 37 -15.58 -15.35 -4.79
CA SER A 37 -14.94 -16.68 -4.84
C SER A 37 -13.41 -16.65 -4.67
N VAL A 38 -12.82 -15.46 -4.39
CA VAL A 38 -11.37 -15.37 -4.23
C VAL A 38 -10.96 -15.65 -2.79
N SER A 39 -9.86 -16.36 -2.60
CA SER A 39 -9.28 -16.66 -1.28
C SER A 39 -8.34 -15.58 -0.77
N GLY A 40 -7.97 -14.62 -1.60
CA GLY A 40 -7.12 -13.48 -1.25
C GLY A 40 -7.17 -12.40 -2.32
N ILE A 41 -6.87 -11.16 -1.93
CA ILE A 41 -6.81 -10.02 -2.84
C ILE A 41 -5.44 -9.38 -2.75
N LEU A 42 -4.76 -9.27 -3.89
CA LEU A 42 -3.50 -8.59 -4.02
C LEU A 42 -3.67 -7.36 -4.92
N ILE A 43 -3.21 -6.21 -4.42
CA ILE A 43 -3.13 -4.99 -5.23
C ILE A 43 -1.65 -4.64 -5.42
N PRO A 44 -1.16 -4.70 -6.65
CA PRO A 44 0.25 -4.46 -6.96
C PRO A 44 0.63 -2.98 -6.86
N GLY A 45 1.90 -2.72 -7.06
CA GLY A 45 2.44 -1.40 -7.28
C GLY A 45 1.87 -0.74 -8.54
N GLY A 46 2.00 0.57 -8.62
CA GLY A 46 1.53 1.38 -9.73
C GLY A 46 1.58 2.86 -9.38
N PHE A 47 1.12 3.69 -10.32
CA PHE A 47 1.12 5.14 -10.21
C PHE A 47 -0.14 5.74 -10.82
N GLY A 48 -0.42 6.99 -10.44
CA GLY A 48 -1.46 7.81 -11.05
C GLY A 48 -2.86 7.48 -10.60
N LYS A 49 -3.82 8.23 -11.12
CA LYS A 49 -5.22 8.22 -10.68
C LYS A 49 -6.04 7.05 -11.22
N ARG A 50 -5.58 6.43 -12.32
CA ARG A 50 -6.35 5.39 -13.02
C ARG A 50 -6.68 4.20 -12.12
N GLY A 51 -7.95 3.86 -12.01
CA GLY A 51 -8.43 2.69 -11.26
C GLY A 51 -8.30 2.79 -9.74
N THR A 52 -7.97 3.95 -9.16
CA THR A 52 -7.82 4.13 -7.70
C THR A 52 -9.10 3.80 -6.95
N GLU A 53 -10.25 4.28 -7.41
CA GLU A 53 -11.53 4.04 -6.73
C GLU A 53 -11.95 2.56 -6.78
N GLY A 54 -11.67 1.86 -7.89
CA GLY A 54 -11.88 0.40 -7.97
C GLY A 54 -10.99 -0.37 -7.01
N LYS A 55 -9.72 0.04 -6.86
CA LYS A 55 -8.80 -0.56 -5.88
C LYS A 55 -9.29 -0.31 -4.45
N ILE A 56 -9.66 0.94 -4.11
CA ILE A 56 -10.20 1.29 -2.79
C ILE A 56 -11.46 0.48 -2.48
N ALA A 57 -12.34 0.31 -3.46
CA ALA A 57 -13.56 -0.46 -3.29
C ALA A 57 -13.28 -1.97 -3.11
N ALA A 58 -12.30 -2.54 -3.80
CA ALA A 58 -11.86 -3.92 -3.60
C ALA A 58 -11.23 -4.13 -2.22
N ILE A 59 -10.45 -3.16 -1.73
CA ILE A 59 -9.87 -3.19 -0.38
C ILE A 59 -10.96 -3.14 0.69
N LYS A 60 -11.94 -2.24 0.52
CA LYS A 60 -13.11 -2.19 1.40
C LYS A 60 -13.81 -3.53 1.47
N TYR A 61 -14.06 -4.14 0.32
CA TYR A 61 -14.67 -5.47 0.25
C TYR A 61 -13.84 -6.52 0.98
N ALA A 62 -12.52 -6.54 0.76
CA ALA A 62 -11.61 -7.46 1.45
C ALA A 62 -11.71 -7.32 2.97
N ARG A 63 -11.67 -6.08 3.48
CA ARG A 63 -11.76 -5.78 4.90
C ARG A 63 -13.11 -6.19 5.49
N GLU A 64 -14.23 -5.85 4.82
CA GLU A 64 -15.57 -6.15 5.31
C GLU A 64 -15.90 -7.64 5.27
N LYS A 65 -15.39 -8.37 4.28
CA LYS A 65 -15.57 -9.82 4.14
C LYS A 65 -14.46 -10.63 4.80
N LYS A 66 -13.49 -9.98 5.47
CA LYS A 66 -12.34 -10.63 6.12
C LYS A 66 -11.52 -11.51 5.18
N ILE A 67 -11.44 -11.12 3.90
CA ILE A 67 -10.61 -11.79 2.91
C ILE A 67 -9.16 -11.32 3.10
N PRO A 68 -8.18 -12.23 3.14
CA PRO A 68 -6.76 -11.87 3.18
C PRO A 68 -6.41 -10.84 2.10
N PHE A 69 -5.73 -9.78 2.50
CA PHE A 69 -5.35 -8.67 1.62
C PHE A 69 -3.85 -8.42 1.67
N PHE A 70 -3.26 -8.19 0.51
CA PHE A 70 -1.87 -7.76 0.40
C PHE A 70 -1.75 -6.58 -0.58
N GLY A 71 -1.30 -5.44 -0.08
CA GLY A 71 -1.06 -4.22 -0.86
C GLY A 71 0.43 -3.96 -1.01
N ILE A 72 0.91 -3.95 -2.25
CA ILE A 72 2.31 -3.64 -2.55
C ILE A 72 2.39 -2.18 -2.98
N CYS A 73 3.23 -1.37 -2.32
CA CYS A 73 3.52 -0.01 -2.72
C CYS A 73 2.25 0.85 -2.87
N PHE A 74 1.82 1.10 -4.09
CA PHE A 74 0.58 1.81 -4.39
C PHE A 74 -0.65 1.10 -3.79
N GLY A 75 -0.66 -0.24 -3.79
CA GLY A 75 -1.72 -1.02 -3.14
C GLY A 75 -1.80 -0.76 -1.63
N MET A 76 -0.68 -0.61 -0.95
CA MET A 76 -0.62 -0.20 0.46
C MET A 76 -1.15 1.23 0.65
N GLN A 77 -0.78 2.16 -0.23
CA GLN A 77 -1.28 3.54 -0.18
C GLN A 77 -2.81 3.60 -0.33
N MET A 78 -3.36 2.80 -1.25
CA MET A 78 -4.81 2.70 -1.42
C MET A 78 -5.49 2.11 -0.18
N ALA A 79 -4.85 1.18 0.52
CA ALA A 79 -5.38 0.64 1.78
C ALA A 79 -5.42 1.71 2.90
N ILE A 80 -4.40 2.56 2.98
CA ILE A 80 -4.38 3.69 3.92
C ILE A 80 -5.53 4.66 3.61
N ILE A 81 -5.75 4.99 2.34
CA ILE A 81 -6.85 5.88 1.93
C ILE A 81 -8.20 5.23 2.22
N GLU A 82 -8.37 3.94 1.94
CA GLU A 82 -9.59 3.20 2.26
C GLU A 82 -9.89 3.28 3.76
N PHE A 83 -8.90 2.96 4.58
CA PHE A 83 -9.06 2.96 6.03
C PHE A 83 -9.40 4.36 6.56
N ALA A 84 -8.70 5.38 6.09
CA ALA A 84 -8.98 6.76 6.45
C ALA A 84 -10.42 7.18 6.11
N ARG A 85 -10.90 6.84 4.91
CA ARG A 85 -12.26 7.17 4.47
C ARG A 85 -13.35 6.42 5.22
N ASN A 86 -13.17 5.11 5.43
CA ASN A 86 -14.26 4.22 5.84
C ASN A 86 -14.19 3.79 7.32
N LYS A 87 -13.03 3.91 7.97
CA LYS A 87 -12.87 3.57 9.40
C LYS A 87 -12.68 4.80 10.26
N LEU A 88 -11.89 5.77 9.80
CA LEU A 88 -11.65 7.01 10.51
C LEU A 88 -12.64 8.12 10.12
N ASN A 89 -13.51 7.88 9.14
CA ASN A 89 -14.49 8.83 8.62
C ASN A 89 -13.89 10.17 8.16
N ILE A 90 -12.65 10.15 7.67
CA ILE A 90 -11.99 11.33 7.14
C ILE A 90 -12.49 11.59 5.73
N LYS A 91 -13.45 12.52 5.62
CA LYS A 91 -14.03 12.92 4.34
C LYS A 91 -12.97 13.50 3.41
N GLY A 92 -12.97 13.06 2.16
CA GLY A 92 -12.03 13.54 1.15
C GLY A 92 -10.59 13.03 1.31
N ALA A 93 -10.33 12.07 2.22
CA ALA A 93 -9.00 11.48 2.35
C ALA A 93 -8.50 10.95 1.01
N GLY A 94 -7.24 11.28 0.66
CA GLY A 94 -6.69 10.97 -0.64
C GLY A 94 -5.17 11.12 -0.70
N SER A 95 -4.65 11.15 -1.91
CA SER A 95 -3.25 11.40 -2.19
C SER A 95 -3.07 12.66 -3.00
N THR A 96 -2.12 13.50 -2.60
CA THR A 96 -1.75 14.71 -3.36
C THR A 96 -1.09 14.39 -4.71
N GLU A 97 -0.72 13.14 -4.96
CA GLU A 97 -0.21 12.69 -6.25
C GLU A 97 -1.24 12.88 -7.36
N PHE A 98 -2.52 12.63 -7.07
CA PHE A 98 -3.58 12.65 -8.08
C PHE A 98 -4.80 13.54 -7.74
N ASP A 99 -4.84 14.09 -6.56
CA ASP A 99 -5.86 15.09 -6.16
C ASP A 99 -5.27 16.10 -5.18
N LYS A 100 -4.92 17.28 -5.67
CA LYS A 100 -4.35 18.36 -4.85
C LYS A 100 -5.37 18.97 -3.86
N LYS A 101 -6.66 18.71 -4.03
CA LYS A 101 -7.73 19.23 -3.15
C LYS A 101 -8.19 18.22 -2.09
N CYS A 102 -7.65 17.01 -2.10
CA CYS A 102 -8.00 16.00 -1.12
C CYS A 102 -7.53 16.38 0.29
N PHE A 103 -8.13 15.75 1.31
CA PHE A 103 -7.50 15.70 2.63
C PHE A 103 -6.29 14.74 2.53
N PRO A 104 -5.05 15.25 2.66
CA PRO A 104 -3.88 14.45 2.33
C PRO A 104 -3.56 13.44 3.43
N VAL A 105 -3.82 12.16 3.18
CA VAL A 105 -3.33 11.04 4.01
C VAL A 105 -2.11 10.37 3.38
N ILE A 106 -1.96 10.55 2.07
CA ILE A 106 -0.75 10.25 1.31
C ILE A 106 -0.34 11.53 0.61
N GLY A 107 0.93 11.89 0.68
CA GLY A 107 1.41 13.13 0.07
C GLY A 107 2.89 13.09 -0.25
N LEU A 108 3.36 14.11 -0.95
CA LEU A 108 4.77 14.28 -1.24
C LEU A 108 5.56 14.56 0.04
N ILE A 109 6.78 14.05 0.11
CA ILE A 109 7.67 14.34 1.22
C ILE A 109 8.15 15.78 1.07
N HIS A 110 7.68 16.63 1.97
CA HIS A 110 8.10 18.04 1.99
C HIS A 110 9.37 18.26 2.82
N GLU A 111 9.69 17.34 3.73
CA GLU A 111 10.83 17.47 4.62
C GLU A 111 11.39 16.08 4.96
N TRP A 112 12.71 15.92 4.93
CA TRP A 112 13.38 14.70 5.36
C TRP A 112 14.70 14.99 6.05
N ASN A 113 15.09 14.14 6.98
CA ASN A 113 16.37 14.23 7.67
C ASN A 113 17.38 13.26 7.04
N ARG A 114 18.57 13.75 6.73
CA ARG A 114 19.70 12.95 6.28
C ARG A 114 20.94 13.37 7.04
N ASN A 115 21.52 12.43 7.80
CA ASN A 115 22.73 12.67 8.60
C ASN A 115 22.60 13.89 9.55
N GLY A 116 21.45 14.02 10.23
CA GLY A 116 21.19 15.12 11.17
C GLY A 116 20.82 16.46 10.52
N LYS A 117 20.85 16.56 9.19
CA LYS A 117 20.42 17.77 8.46
C LYS A 117 19.02 17.60 7.90
N VAL A 118 18.20 18.61 8.10
CA VAL A 118 16.84 18.68 7.56
C VAL A 118 16.89 19.27 6.16
N PHE A 119 16.33 18.55 5.19
CA PHE A 119 16.18 18.99 3.82
C PHE A 119 14.69 19.24 3.54
N LYS A 120 14.42 20.31 2.79
CA LYS A 120 13.04 20.63 2.35
C LYS A 120 12.88 20.31 0.87
N GLY A 121 11.81 19.59 0.54
CA GLY A 121 11.41 19.32 -0.82
C GLY A 121 10.61 20.48 -1.41
N THR A 122 10.76 20.70 -2.70
CA THR A 122 9.91 21.58 -3.48
C THR A 122 9.14 20.77 -4.52
N GLU A 123 8.10 21.34 -5.15
CA GLU A 123 7.38 20.66 -6.24
C GLU A 123 8.30 20.22 -7.40
N LYS A 124 9.43 20.92 -7.59
CA LYS A 124 10.45 20.58 -8.59
C LYS A 124 11.51 19.62 -8.07
N ASN A 125 11.72 19.58 -6.76
CA ASN A 125 12.65 18.66 -6.11
C ASN A 125 11.95 17.94 -4.96
N LEU A 126 11.28 16.87 -5.31
CA LEU A 126 10.40 16.08 -4.42
C LEU A 126 11.16 15.22 -3.41
N GLY A 127 12.39 15.54 -3.10
CA GLY A 127 13.23 14.75 -2.20
C GLY A 127 13.51 13.34 -2.72
N GLY A 128 13.16 13.13 -3.96
CA GLY A 128 13.16 11.86 -4.64
C GLY A 128 14.56 11.39 -4.99
N THR A 129 15.36 11.25 -3.98
CA THR A 129 16.44 10.27 -4.11
C THR A 129 15.77 8.92 -4.17
N MET A 130 15.86 8.28 -5.31
CA MET A 130 15.61 6.86 -5.46
C MET A 130 16.31 6.17 -4.28
N ARG A 131 15.55 5.42 -3.50
CA ARG A 131 16.15 4.57 -2.48
C ARG A 131 16.61 3.32 -3.19
N LEU A 132 17.81 3.37 -3.73
CA LEU A 132 18.49 2.22 -4.30
C LEU A 132 19.38 1.58 -3.26
N GLY A 133 19.55 0.27 -3.36
CA GLY A 133 20.48 -0.51 -2.57
C GLY A 133 19.86 -1.19 -1.35
N LEU A 134 20.74 -1.72 -0.51
CA LEU A 134 20.39 -2.60 0.58
C LEU A 134 19.91 -1.84 1.81
N TYR A 135 18.62 -2.01 2.16
CA TYR A 135 18.03 -1.42 3.35
C TYR A 135 17.74 -2.47 4.42
N THR A 136 18.03 -2.10 5.65
CA THR A 136 17.75 -2.94 6.82
C THR A 136 16.39 -2.58 7.42
N ALA A 137 15.53 -3.58 7.59
CA ALA A 137 14.26 -3.44 8.29
C ALA A 137 14.25 -4.30 9.55
N LYS A 138 13.90 -3.69 10.69
CA LYS A 138 13.69 -4.39 11.96
C LYS A 138 12.22 -4.78 12.06
N LEU A 139 11.95 -6.07 12.21
CA LEU A 139 10.59 -6.62 12.29
C LEU A 139 10.09 -6.63 13.73
N GLN A 140 8.81 -6.30 13.91
CA GLN A 140 8.17 -6.35 15.23
C GLN A 140 8.05 -7.80 15.72
N ASN A 141 8.28 -8.03 17.00
CA ASN A 141 8.39 -9.36 17.60
C ASN A 141 7.18 -10.27 17.34
N ASN A 142 5.97 -9.78 17.40
CA ASN A 142 4.74 -10.58 17.25
C ASN A 142 4.09 -10.45 15.86
N SER A 143 4.81 -9.90 14.87
CA SER A 143 4.25 -9.72 13.54
C SER A 143 4.22 -11.01 12.72
N ALA A 144 3.22 -11.16 11.86
CA ALA A 144 3.16 -12.24 10.89
C ALA A 144 4.39 -12.26 9.96
N ILE A 145 4.89 -11.09 9.61
CA ILE A 145 6.09 -10.94 8.77
C ILE A 145 7.33 -11.56 9.43
N LYS A 146 7.52 -11.34 10.75
CA LYS A 146 8.62 -11.97 11.47
C LYS A 146 8.51 -13.50 11.47
N LYS A 147 7.31 -14.04 11.60
CA LYS A 147 7.08 -15.50 11.54
C LYS A 147 7.45 -16.05 10.16
N ILE A 148 7.12 -15.33 9.08
CA ILE A 148 7.43 -15.71 7.70
C ILE A 148 8.96 -15.68 7.46
N TYR A 149 9.62 -14.58 7.82
CA TYR A 149 11.05 -14.41 7.59
C TYR A 149 11.93 -15.14 8.62
N LYS A 150 11.37 -15.60 9.74
CA LYS A 150 12.08 -16.26 10.84
C LYS A 150 13.29 -15.47 11.34
N SER A 151 13.22 -14.15 11.26
CA SER A 151 14.31 -13.23 11.61
C SER A 151 13.75 -11.96 12.23
N ASN A 152 14.54 -11.30 13.08
CA ASN A 152 14.23 -9.97 13.61
C ASN A 152 14.65 -8.85 12.68
N ILE A 153 15.60 -9.14 11.80
CA ILE A 153 16.20 -8.16 10.88
C ILE A 153 16.23 -8.78 9.51
N ILE A 154 15.73 -8.05 8.54
CA ILE A 154 15.85 -8.40 7.12
C ILE A 154 16.57 -7.29 6.38
N LYS A 155 17.36 -7.68 5.40
CA LYS A 155 17.98 -6.76 4.44
C LYS A 155 17.27 -6.96 3.10
N LYS A 156 16.78 -5.88 2.52
CA LYS A 156 16.13 -5.90 1.21
C LYS A 156 16.79 -4.91 0.31
N ASP A 157 17.16 -5.38 -0.87
CA ASP A 157 17.58 -4.52 -1.94
C ASP A 157 16.36 -3.82 -2.53
N ILE A 158 16.42 -2.50 -2.63
CA ILE A 158 15.36 -1.68 -3.18
C ILE A 158 15.87 -1.17 -4.53
N ASP A 159 15.25 -1.69 -5.57
CA ASP A 159 15.52 -1.39 -6.97
C ASP A 159 14.31 -0.71 -7.61
N THR A 160 13.81 0.35 -6.98
CA THR A 160 12.65 1.05 -7.53
C THR A 160 12.67 2.54 -7.26
N ASP A 161 12.17 3.30 -8.21
CA ASP A 161 11.88 4.73 -8.14
C ASP A 161 10.74 5.09 -7.17
N MET A 162 10.51 4.29 -6.13
CA MET A 162 9.35 4.46 -5.29
C MET A 162 9.57 5.47 -4.18
N LYS A 163 8.85 6.57 -4.29
CA LYS A 163 8.70 7.58 -3.23
C LYS A 163 7.69 7.07 -2.22
N LEU A 164 8.14 6.61 -1.07
CA LEU A 164 7.25 6.33 0.05
C LEU A 164 6.92 7.65 0.72
N ILE A 165 5.65 7.97 0.77
CA ILE A 165 5.13 9.18 1.39
C ILE A 165 4.33 8.76 2.62
N ILE A 166 4.81 9.14 3.80
CA ILE A 166 4.07 8.95 5.05
C ILE A 166 3.75 10.34 5.60
N ILE A 167 2.48 10.70 5.65
CA ILE A 167 2.03 11.85 6.40
C ILE A 167 1.77 11.39 7.83
N ARG A 168 2.55 11.91 8.78
CA ARG A 168 2.24 11.80 10.20
C ARG A 168 1.28 12.93 10.56
N ASP A 169 0.00 12.64 10.67
CA ASP A 169 -0.92 13.52 11.37
C ASP A 169 -0.81 13.25 12.86
N GLN A 170 -0.34 14.24 13.62
CA GLN A 170 -0.24 14.16 15.08
C GLN A 170 -1.63 14.07 15.74
N ASN A 171 -2.70 14.42 15.03
CA ASN A 171 -4.07 14.39 15.52
C ASN A 171 -4.72 12.99 15.45
N LEU A 172 -4.18 12.03 14.72
CA LEU A 172 -4.69 10.67 14.64
C LEU A 172 -4.41 9.83 15.91
N ARG A 173 -3.54 10.29 16.80
CA ARG A 173 -3.21 9.60 18.07
C ARG A 173 -4.16 9.94 19.25
N LYS A 174 -5.14 10.81 19.06
CA LYS A 174 -6.04 11.27 20.14
C LYS A 174 -7.45 10.69 20.10
N LYS A 175 -7.66 9.55 19.47
CA LYS A 175 -8.94 8.83 19.50
C LYS A 175 -8.71 7.36 19.86
N ASP A 176 -8.18 7.14 21.06
CA ASP A 176 -8.37 5.92 21.83
C ASP A 176 -9.46 6.15 22.87
#